data_ed73e4000de49f4a30d2235e5ac2b3c6
#
_entry.id   ed73e4000de49f4a30d2235e5ac2b3c6
#
_cell.length_a   1.000
_cell.length_b   1.000
_cell.length_c   1.000
_cell.angle_alpha   90.00
_cell.angle_beta   90.00
_cell.angle_gamma   90.00
#
_symmetry.space_group_name_H-M   'P 1'
#
loop_
_entity.id
_entity.type
_entity.pdbx_description
1 polymer ?
#
loop_
_entity_poly.entity_id
_entity_poly.type
_entity_poly.pdbx_seq_one_letter_code
_entity_poly.pdbx_strand_id
1 'polypeptide(L)'
;MGMKVLIVGGGGREHAIATCVAKSPKVDKIYCAPGNAGIGQIAECVPIGAMEFDKIVAFAKEQAVDLTIVGMDDPLVGGLVDALEAEGLRAFGPRKNAAILEGSKAFSKDLMKKYNIPTAAYENFDNAEDAIKYLKEQASFPIVLKADGLALGKGVLICNTLEEALAGVDEIMLDKKFGAAGNRMVIEEFMTGREVSVLSFVDGKTIRIMTSAQDHKRAKDGDQGLNTGGMGTFSPSPFYTEEVDAFCKKYIYPVSYTHLRAHETSAH
;
A
#
# COMPACT_ATOMS: atom_id res chain seq x y z
N MET A 1 22.36 -22.73 -14.28
CA MET A 1 21.36 -22.78 -13.20
C MET A 1 20.50 -21.53 -13.31
N GLY A 2 19.17 -21.69 -13.29
CA GLY A 2 18.27 -20.57 -13.20
C GLY A 2 18.16 -20.02 -11.78
N MET A 3 17.44 -18.94 -11.63
CA MET A 3 17.29 -18.23 -10.36
C MET A 3 16.39 -18.99 -9.39
N LYS A 4 16.72 -18.89 -8.11
CA LYS A 4 15.85 -19.23 -6.99
C LYS A 4 15.18 -17.95 -6.49
N VAL A 5 13.86 -17.91 -6.46
CA VAL A 5 13.08 -16.74 -6.04
C VAL A 5 12.30 -17.08 -4.77
N LEU A 6 12.36 -16.21 -3.77
CA LEU A 6 11.51 -16.25 -2.58
C LEU A 6 10.45 -15.15 -2.68
N ILE A 7 9.19 -15.50 -2.48
CA ILE A 7 8.07 -14.55 -2.41
C ILE A 7 7.58 -14.51 -0.97
N VAL A 8 7.53 -13.31 -0.37
CA VAL A 8 7.06 -13.13 1.01
C VAL A 8 5.61 -12.66 1.00
N GLY A 9 4.75 -13.46 1.62
CA GLY A 9 3.32 -13.24 1.72
C GLY A 9 2.52 -14.50 1.36
N GLY A 10 1.20 -14.42 1.40
CA GLY A 10 0.33 -15.58 1.18
C GLY A 10 -1.05 -15.22 0.62
N GLY A 11 -1.22 -14.03 0.05
CA GLY A 11 -2.47 -13.56 -0.52
C GLY A 11 -2.59 -13.82 -2.02
N GLY A 12 -3.65 -13.27 -2.61
CA GLY A 12 -3.90 -13.35 -4.05
C GLY A 12 -2.84 -12.60 -4.88
N ARG A 13 -2.28 -11.52 -4.35
CA ARG A 13 -1.17 -10.77 -4.96
C ARG A 13 0.05 -11.65 -5.13
N GLU A 14 0.47 -12.32 -4.06
CA GLU A 14 1.64 -13.22 -4.07
C GLU A 14 1.39 -14.43 -4.97
N HIS A 15 0.16 -14.94 -5.03
CA HIS A 15 -0.20 -16.02 -5.94
C HIS A 15 -0.08 -15.57 -7.41
N ALA A 16 -0.55 -14.38 -7.75
CA ALA A 16 -0.39 -13.82 -9.10
C ALA A 16 1.09 -13.60 -9.46
N ILE A 17 1.88 -13.07 -8.52
CA ILE A 17 3.33 -12.90 -8.69
C ILE A 17 3.99 -14.26 -8.94
N ALA A 18 3.72 -15.27 -8.11
CA ALA A 18 4.25 -16.62 -8.26
C ALA A 18 3.91 -17.24 -9.62
N THR A 19 2.65 -17.06 -10.07
CA THR A 19 2.18 -17.52 -11.37
C THR A 19 2.93 -16.85 -12.54
N CYS A 20 3.23 -15.56 -12.42
CA CYS A 20 4.00 -14.83 -13.44
C CYS A 20 5.48 -15.23 -13.41
N VAL A 21 6.06 -15.36 -12.23
CA VAL A 21 7.47 -15.76 -12.04
C VAL A 21 7.71 -17.18 -12.57
N ALA A 22 6.76 -18.10 -12.35
CA ALA A 22 6.84 -19.48 -12.84
C ALA A 22 6.90 -19.61 -14.38
N LYS A 23 6.45 -18.58 -15.10
CA LYS A 23 6.53 -18.55 -16.59
C LYS A 23 7.92 -18.09 -17.08
N SER A 24 8.78 -17.61 -16.22
CA SER A 24 10.10 -17.10 -16.60
C SER A 24 11.08 -18.23 -16.84
N PRO A 25 11.71 -18.31 -18.01
CA PRO A 25 12.74 -19.33 -18.29
C PRO A 25 14.03 -19.09 -17.50
N LYS A 26 14.11 -18.00 -16.73
CA LYS A 26 15.25 -17.66 -15.86
C LYS A 26 15.09 -18.19 -14.44
N VAL A 27 13.93 -18.76 -14.09
CA VAL A 27 13.62 -19.21 -12.72
C VAL A 27 13.50 -20.73 -12.69
N ASP A 28 14.33 -21.35 -11.86
CA ASP A 28 14.32 -22.80 -11.66
C ASP A 28 13.51 -23.20 -10.42
N LYS A 29 13.47 -22.33 -9.40
CA LYS A 29 12.80 -22.64 -8.13
C LYS A 29 12.10 -21.43 -7.54
N ILE A 30 10.89 -21.64 -7.04
CA ILE A 30 10.10 -20.63 -6.33
C ILE A 30 9.79 -21.14 -4.93
N TYR A 31 10.10 -20.34 -3.93
CA TYR A 31 9.66 -20.48 -2.54
C TYR A 31 8.63 -19.40 -2.22
N CYS A 32 7.72 -19.67 -1.30
CA CYS A 32 6.78 -18.69 -0.79
C CYS A 32 6.63 -18.80 0.74
N ALA A 33 6.74 -17.69 1.45
CA ALA A 33 6.71 -17.65 2.91
C ALA A 33 5.62 -16.68 3.41
N PRO A 34 4.54 -17.15 4.05
CA PRO A 34 4.18 -18.54 4.27
C PRO A 34 3.52 -19.23 3.06
N GLY A 35 3.06 -18.47 2.05
CA GLY A 35 2.28 -18.97 0.94
C GLY A 35 0.84 -19.34 1.31
N ASN A 36 0.19 -20.10 0.43
CA ASN A 36 -1.16 -20.67 0.61
C ASN A 36 -1.32 -21.93 -0.24
N ALA A 37 -2.44 -22.63 -0.10
CA ALA A 37 -2.70 -23.88 -0.81
C ALA A 37 -2.66 -23.75 -2.35
N GLY A 38 -3.09 -22.62 -2.91
CA GLY A 38 -3.02 -22.36 -4.35
C GLY A 38 -1.57 -22.13 -4.82
N ILE A 39 -0.81 -21.36 -4.06
CA ILE A 39 0.62 -21.13 -4.33
C ILE A 39 1.40 -22.46 -4.24
N GLY A 40 1.03 -23.32 -3.30
CA GLY A 40 1.66 -24.63 -3.13
C GLY A 40 1.57 -25.58 -4.33
N GLN A 41 0.73 -25.27 -5.33
CA GLN A 41 0.67 -26.00 -6.61
C GLN A 41 1.77 -25.61 -7.60
N ILE A 42 2.39 -24.45 -7.42
CA ILE A 42 3.36 -23.86 -8.36
C ILE A 42 4.68 -23.45 -7.69
N ALA A 43 4.72 -23.43 -6.36
CA ALA A 43 5.88 -23.05 -5.56
C ALA A 43 5.96 -23.90 -4.29
N GLU A 44 7.12 -23.94 -3.66
CA GLU A 44 7.29 -24.56 -2.35
C GLU A 44 6.94 -23.55 -1.26
N CYS A 45 5.86 -23.84 -0.51
CA CYS A 45 5.47 -23.04 0.64
C CYS A 45 6.31 -23.40 1.86
N VAL A 46 6.87 -22.39 2.52
CA VAL A 46 7.70 -22.53 3.74
C VAL A 46 6.95 -21.97 4.94
N PRO A 47 6.89 -22.66 6.07
CA PRO A 47 6.10 -22.22 7.22
C PRO A 47 6.81 -21.12 8.03
N ILE A 48 7.14 -20.02 7.37
CA ILE A 48 7.75 -18.82 7.95
C ILE A 48 6.78 -17.68 7.78
N GLY A 49 6.37 -17.03 8.86
CA GLY A 49 5.50 -15.87 8.83
C GLY A 49 6.18 -14.67 8.17
N ALA A 50 5.40 -13.84 7.45
CA ALA A 50 5.93 -12.70 6.70
C ALA A 50 6.64 -11.64 7.58
N MET A 51 6.34 -11.61 8.89
CA MET A 51 6.97 -10.69 9.85
C MET A 51 8.14 -11.33 10.63
N GLU A 52 8.51 -12.58 10.34
CA GLU A 52 9.61 -13.28 10.98
C GLU A 52 10.93 -13.03 10.22
N PHE A 53 11.39 -11.79 10.23
CA PHE A 53 12.50 -11.30 9.39
C PHE A 53 13.77 -12.12 9.53
N ASP A 54 14.18 -12.44 10.76
CA ASP A 54 15.40 -13.25 11.00
C ASP A 54 15.32 -14.63 10.34
N LYS A 55 14.13 -15.25 10.39
CA LYS A 55 13.92 -16.56 9.75
C LYS A 55 13.89 -16.45 8.23
N ILE A 56 13.28 -15.39 7.68
CA ILE A 56 13.27 -15.13 6.23
C ILE A 56 14.68 -14.93 5.72
N VAL A 57 15.49 -14.12 6.40
CA VAL A 57 16.88 -13.84 6.05
C VAL A 57 17.73 -15.12 6.14
N ALA A 58 17.60 -15.89 7.23
CA ALA A 58 18.30 -17.15 7.41
C ALA A 58 17.96 -18.15 6.31
N PHE A 59 16.68 -18.33 6.01
CA PHE A 59 16.18 -19.19 4.93
C PHE A 59 16.74 -18.77 3.56
N ALA A 60 16.70 -17.48 3.26
CA ALA A 60 17.20 -16.96 1.99
C ALA A 60 18.71 -17.23 1.80
N LYS A 61 19.49 -17.14 2.87
CA LYS A 61 20.92 -17.53 2.87
C LYS A 61 21.13 -19.02 2.69
N GLU A 62 20.45 -19.84 3.49
CA GLU A 62 20.56 -21.30 3.48
C GLU A 62 20.21 -21.88 2.12
N GLN A 63 19.13 -21.40 1.51
CA GLN A 63 18.67 -21.86 0.20
C GLN A 63 19.42 -21.20 -0.96
N ALA A 64 20.32 -20.24 -0.71
CA ALA A 64 20.99 -19.44 -1.71
C ALA A 64 19.97 -18.79 -2.68
N VAL A 65 19.02 -18.05 -2.13
CA VAL A 65 17.97 -17.33 -2.89
C VAL A 65 18.61 -16.17 -3.67
N ASP A 66 18.35 -16.10 -4.96
CA ASP A 66 18.90 -15.06 -5.84
C ASP A 66 18.11 -13.74 -5.79
N LEU A 67 16.81 -13.81 -5.50
CA LEU A 67 15.92 -12.66 -5.39
C LEU A 67 14.78 -12.94 -4.42
N THR A 68 14.57 -12.04 -3.47
CA THR A 68 13.38 -12.04 -2.60
C THR A 68 12.41 -10.96 -3.06
N ILE A 69 11.15 -11.31 -3.29
CA ILE A 69 10.06 -10.40 -3.63
C ILE A 69 9.17 -10.24 -2.40
N VAL A 70 9.07 -9.01 -1.88
CA VAL A 70 8.22 -8.72 -0.73
C VAL A 70 6.88 -8.18 -1.23
N GLY A 71 5.82 -9.00 -1.15
CA GLY A 71 4.51 -8.72 -1.72
C GLY A 71 3.53 -8.03 -0.77
N MET A 72 3.82 -8.00 0.54
CA MET A 72 2.92 -7.47 1.58
C MET A 72 3.40 -6.12 2.11
N ASP A 73 2.45 -5.29 2.52
CA ASP A 73 2.72 -3.94 3.02
C ASP A 73 3.39 -3.95 4.41
N ASP A 74 2.91 -4.79 5.34
CA ASP A 74 3.46 -4.87 6.70
C ASP A 74 4.96 -5.20 6.76
N PRO A 75 5.49 -6.21 6.05
CA PRO A 75 6.92 -6.47 6.01
C PRO A 75 7.74 -5.35 5.36
N LEU A 76 7.19 -4.65 4.35
CA LEU A 76 7.84 -3.51 3.72
C LEU A 76 7.99 -2.35 4.70
N VAL A 77 6.90 -1.96 5.36
CA VAL A 77 6.90 -0.91 6.39
C VAL A 77 7.74 -1.32 7.60
N GLY A 78 7.77 -2.60 7.93
CA GLY A 78 8.62 -3.18 8.97
C GLY A 78 10.12 -3.12 8.67
N GLY A 79 10.51 -3.06 7.37
CA GLY A 79 11.91 -2.96 6.95
C GLY A 79 12.55 -4.30 6.54
N LEU A 80 11.76 -5.27 6.07
CA LEU A 80 12.30 -6.56 5.61
C LEU A 80 13.30 -6.40 4.46
N VAL A 81 13.07 -5.44 3.54
CA VAL A 81 13.99 -5.16 2.44
C VAL A 81 15.34 -4.71 2.98
N ASP A 82 15.33 -3.79 3.97
CA ASP A 82 16.55 -3.30 4.62
C ASP A 82 17.31 -4.45 5.32
N ALA A 83 16.59 -5.35 5.99
CA ALA A 83 17.19 -6.50 6.66
C ALA A 83 17.84 -7.48 5.67
N LEU A 84 17.20 -7.74 4.52
CA LEU A 84 17.75 -8.60 3.47
C LEU A 84 19.00 -7.97 2.84
N GLU A 85 18.92 -6.70 2.48
CA GLU A 85 20.03 -5.98 1.86
C GLU A 85 21.25 -5.81 2.79
N ALA A 86 21.02 -5.62 4.09
CA ALA A 86 22.09 -5.58 5.10
C ALA A 86 22.93 -6.86 5.13
N GLU A 87 22.35 -7.98 4.73
CA GLU A 87 23.01 -9.29 4.63
C GLU A 87 23.46 -9.62 3.20
N GLY A 88 23.46 -8.62 2.29
CA GLY A 88 23.89 -8.77 0.90
C GLY A 88 22.93 -9.57 0.02
N LEU A 89 21.68 -9.79 0.48
CA LEU A 89 20.65 -10.48 -0.28
C LEU A 89 19.88 -9.50 -1.15
N ARG A 90 19.61 -9.89 -2.39
CA ARG A 90 18.83 -9.06 -3.32
C ARG A 90 17.35 -9.12 -2.96
N ALA A 91 16.72 -7.96 -2.80
CA ALA A 91 15.30 -7.84 -2.55
C ALA A 91 14.62 -6.92 -3.58
N PHE A 92 13.36 -7.22 -3.90
CA PHE A 92 12.48 -6.35 -4.67
C PHE A 92 11.35 -5.86 -3.75
N GLY A 93 11.30 -4.58 -3.56
CA GLY A 93 10.36 -3.84 -2.73
C GLY A 93 10.98 -2.53 -2.26
N PRO A 94 10.18 -1.57 -1.80
CA PRO A 94 10.70 -0.34 -1.21
C PRO A 94 11.37 -0.64 0.14
N ARG A 95 12.45 0.08 0.44
CA ARG A 95 13.03 0.14 1.77
C ARG A 95 12.07 0.82 2.75
N LYS A 96 12.28 0.63 4.04
CA LYS A 96 11.43 1.17 5.10
C LYS A 96 11.17 2.67 4.99
N ASN A 97 12.20 3.45 4.64
CA ASN A 97 12.09 4.90 4.47
C ASN A 97 11.18 5.32 3.29
N ALA A 98 11.03 4.50 2.26
CA ALA A 98 10.11 4.72 1.15
C ALA A 98 8.73 4.06 1.40
N ALA A 99 8.71 2.91 2.07
CA ALA A 99 7.48 2.20 2.41
C ALA A 99 6.56 3.00 3.37
N ILE A 100 7.10 4.03 4.04
CA ILE A 100 6.30 4.95 4.88
C ILE A 100 5.20 5.66 4.08
N LEU A 101 5.32 5.76 2.75
CA LEU A 101 4.25 6.31 1.91
C LEU A 101 2.95 5.51 2.02
N GLU A 102 3.05 4.21 2.18
CA GLU A 102 1.89 3.35 2.47
C GLU A 102 1.65 3.27 3.99
N GLY A 103 2.73 3.27 4.76
CA GLY A 103 2.70 3.13 6.21
C GLY A 103 2.12 4.32 6.97
N SER A 104 2.10 5.53 6.37
CA SER A 104 1.55 6.76 6.98
C SER A 104 0.80 7.59 5.95
N LYS A 105 -0.52 7.70 6.15
CA LYS A 105 -1.38 8.54 5.33
C LYS A 105 -1.04 10.02 5.49
N ALA A 106 -0.76 10.44 6.71
CA ALA A 106 -0.36 11.82 7.03
C ALA A 106 0.93 12.18 6.28
N PHE A 107 1.95 11.30 6.33
CA PHE A 107 3.19 11.52 5.59
C PHE A 107 2.96 11.62 4.09
N SER A 108 2.16 10.70 3.51
CA SER A 108 1.83 10.71 2.08
C SER A 108 1.12 11.99 1.68
N LYS A 109 0.17 12.47 2.47
CA LYS A 109 -0.54 13.72 2.22
C LYS A 109 0.38 14.93 2.28
N ASP A 110 1.23 15.01 3.28
CA ASP A 110 2.22 16.09 3.42
C ASP A 110 3.21 16.10 2.27
N LEU A 111 3.66 14.92 1.80
CA LEU A 111 4.49 14.80 0.62
C LEU A 111 3.76 15.28 -0.64
N MET A 112 2.52 14.86 -0.85
CA MET A 112 1.72 15.29 -2.00
C MET A 112 1.50 16.80 -1.99
N LYS A 113 1.17 17.39 -0.83
CA LYS A 113 1.02 18.84 -0.65
C LYS A 113 2.33 19.59 -0.95
N LYS A 114 3.45 19.11 -0.39
CA LYS A 114 4.78 19.70 -0.55
C LYS A 114 5.21 19.78 -2.02
N TYR A 115 4.87 18.77 -2.82
CA TYR A 115 5.30 18.65 -4.21
C TYR A 115 4.19 18.92 -5.23
N ASN A 116 3.05 19.48 -4.78
CA ASN A 116 1.89 19.82 -5.62
C ASN A 116 1.36 18.61 -6.41
N ILE A 117 1.41 17.40 -5.83
CA ILE A 117 0.76 16.23 -6.39
C ILE A 117 -0.73 16.34 -6.06
N PRO A 118 -1.64 16.24 -7.05
CA PRO A 118 -3.07 16.34 -6.82
C PRO A 118 -3.56 15.32 -5.78
N THR A 119 -4.25 15.80 -4.75
CA THR A 119 -4.84 14.99 -3.70
C THR A 119 -6.03 15.73 -3.08
N ALA A 120 -6.91 15.02 -2.37
CA ALA A 120 -7.98 15.62 -1.59
C ALA A 120 -7.45 16.65 -0.58
N ALA A 121 -8.16 17.73 -0.35
CA ALA A 121 -7.86 18.66 0.73
C ALA A 121 -7.89 17.92 2.06
N TYR A 122 -6.97 18.24 2.96
CA TYR A 122 -6.81 17.48 4.20
C TYR A 122 -6.15 18.32 5.30
N GLU A 123 -6.34 17.85 6.53
CA GLU A 123 -5.57 18.30 7.71
C GLU A 123 -5.21 17.10 8.58
N ASN A 124 -4.04 17.15 9.23
CA ASN A 124 -3.51 16.13 10.12
C ASN A 124 -3.70 16.53 11.59
N PHE A 125 -4.08 15.57 12.43
CA PHE A 125 -4.32 15.78 13.86
C PHE A 125 -3.63 14.73 14.70
N ASP A 126 -2.86 15.18 15.69
CA ASP A 126 -2.17 14.36 16.68
C ASP A 126 -2.95 14.25 18.01
N ASN A 127 -4.03 15.01 18.16
CA ASN A 127 -4.92 14.95 19.31
C ASN A 127 -6.39 15.15 18.93
N ALA A 128 -7.29 14.63 19.73
CA ALA A 128 -8.72 14.65 19.46
C ALA A 128 -9.34 16.06 19.61
N GLU A 129 -8.82 16.90 20.51
CA GLU A 129 -9.38 18.22 20.77
C GLU A 129 -9.27 19.15 19.56
N ASP A 130 -8.11 19.17 18.90
CA ASP A 130 -7.88 19.95 17.68
C ASP A 130 -8.70 19.41 16.51
N ALA A 131 -8.82 18.09 16.40
CA ALA A 131 -9.67 17.47 15.38
C ALA A 131 -11.16 17.84 15.55
N ILE A 132 -11.66 17.78 16.79
CA ILE A 132 -13.04 18.18 17.13
C ILE A 132 -13.27 19.67 16.83
N LYS A 133 -12.31 20.53 17.20
CA LYS A 133 -12.40 21.95 16.90
C LYS A 133 -12.48 22.19 15.42
N TYR A 134 -11.60 21.58 14.63
CA TYR A 134 -11.60 21.69 13.17
C TYR A 134 -12.93 21.23 12.56
N LEU A 135 -13.46 20.09 13.01
CA LEU A 135 -14.75 19.56 12.50
C LEU A 135 -15.92 20.49 12.76
N LYS A 136 -15.95 21.18 13.91
CA LYS A 136 -17.00 22.17 14.24
C LYS A 136 -16.97 23.42 13.36
N GLU A 137 -15.84 23.69 12.72
CA GLU A 137 -15.66 24.84 11.82
C GLU A 137 -15.99 24.45 10.36
N GLN A 138 -16.23 23.17 10.05
CA GLN A 138 -16.54 22.73 8.70
C GLN A 138 -17.97 23.09 8.30
N ALA A 139 -18.10 23.67 7.10
CA ALA A 139 -19.38 24.13 6.56
C ALA A 139 -20.17 23.05 5.80
N SER A 140 -19.51 21.94 5.41
CA SER A 140 -20.11 20.92 4.53
C SER A 140 -19.68 19.50 4.89
N PHE A 141 -20.58 18.57 4.63
CA PHE A 141 -20.41 17.12 4.73
C PHE A 141 -20.86 16.45 3.43
N PRO A 142 -20.43 15.21 3.11
CA PRO A 142 -19.63 14.33 3.97
C PRO A 142 -18.14 14.69 4.07
N ILE A 143 -17.49 14.22 5.14
CA ILE A 143 -16.06 14.31 5.43
C ILE A 143 -15.50 12.91 5.65
N VAL A 144 -14.22 12.69 5.36
CA VAL A 144 -13.56 11.39 5.55
C VAL A 144 -12.54 11.47 6.67
N LEU A 145 -12.69 10.63 7.69
CA LEU A 145 -11.73 10.44 8.77
C LEU A 145 -10.89 9.19 8.49
N LYS A 146 -9.58 9.29 8.62
CA LYS A 146 -8.66 8.17 8.40
C LYS A 146 -7.68 8.03 9.57
N ALA A 147 -7.62 6.87 10.19
CA ALA A 147 -6.53 6.52 11.08
C ALA A 147 -5.21 6.47 10.30
N ASP A 148 -4.12 7.01 10.88
CA ASP A 148 -2.80 6.99 10.26
C ASP A 148 -2.11 5.65 10.48
N GLY A 149 -1.76 4.95 9.40
CA GLY A 149 -1.13 3.63 9.44
C GLY A 149 -1.84 2.55 8.64
N LEU A 150 -1.28 1.34 8.68
CA LEU A 150 -1.82 0.15 8.00
C LEU A 150 -3.00 -0.43 8.80
N ALA A 151 -4.18 0.15 8.67
CA ALA A 151 -5.39 -0.33 9.34
C ALA A 151 -6.17 -1.36 8.51
N LEU A 152 -5.53 -2.05 7.57
CA LEU A 152 -6.12 -3.05 6.65
C LEU A 152 -7.37 -2.54 5.93
N GLY A 153 -7.39 -1.26 5.55
CA GLY A 153 -8.52 -0.59 4.91
C GLY A 153 -9.72 -0.31 5.83
N LYS A 154 -9.67 -0.69 7.10
CA LYS A 154 -10.78 -0.54 8.06
C LYS A 154 -10.75 0.79 8.80
N GLY A 155 -9.63 1.49 8.83
CA GLY A 155 -9.45 2.76 9.54
C GLY A 155 -9.95 3.99 8.75
N VAL A 156 -10.98 3.85 7.91
CA VAL A 156 -11.56 4.93 7.10
C VAL A 156 -13.05 5.03 7.39
N LEU A 157 -13.50 6.20 7.86
CA LEU A 157 -14.88 6.51 8.17
C LEU A 157 -15.35 7.64 7.25
N ILE A 158 -16.47 7.45 6.55
CA ILE A 158 -17.15 8.49 5.80
C ILE A 158 -18.29 9.00 6.68
N CYS A 159 -18.21 10.26 7.10
CA CYS A 159 -19.13 10.88 8.03
C CYS A 159 -20.02 11.88 7.29
N ASN A 160 -21.33 11.63 7.30
CA ASN A 160 -22.31 12.45 6.58
C ASN A 160 -22.80 13.65 7.40
N THR A 161 -22.55 13.62 8.71
CA THR A 161 -22.95 14.67 9.66
C THR A 161 -21.82 14.98 10.62
N LEU A 162 -21.92 16.13 11.30
CA LEU A 162 -20.97 16.49 12.36
C LEU A 162 -20.98 15.47 13.50
N GLU A 163 -22.16 14.98 13.87
CA GLU A 163 -22.33 14.00 14.96
C GLU A 163 -21.58 12.70 14.61
N GLU A 164 -21.73 12.21 13.38
CA GLU A 164 -20.97 11.03 12.92
C GLU A 164 -19.47 11.27 12.95
N ALA A 165 -19.02 12.46 12.54
CA ALA A 165 -17.61 12.83 12.54
C ALA A 165 -17.02 12.90 13.95
N LEU A 166 -17.76 13.49 14.92
CA LEU A 166 -17.32 13.54 16.31
C LEU A 166 -17.22 12.14 16.92
N ALA A 167 -18.22 11.28 16.67
CA ALA A 167 -18.18 9.89 17.11
C ALA A 167 -17.00 9.14 16.44
N GLY A 168 -16.67 9.45 15.19
CA GLY A 168 -15.51 8.89 14.47
C GLY A 168 -14.17 9.32 15.11
N VAL A 169 -14.04 10.54 15.61
CA VAL A 169 -12.86 10.98 16.36
C VAL A 169 -12.70 10.15 17.62
N ASP A 170 -13.79 9.95 18.38
CA ASP A 170 -13.76 9.14 19.58
C ASP A 170 -13.31 7.71 19.27
N GLU A 171 -13.92 7.07 18.26
CA GLU A 171 -13.58 5.71 17.82
C GLU A 171 -12.10 5.56 17.41
N ILE A 172 -11.57 6.52 16.65
CA ILE A 172 -10.20 6.45 16.12
C ILE A 172 -9.18 6.82 17.19
N MET A 173 -9.34 7.98 17.83
CA MET A 173 -8.28 8.59 18.64
C MET A 173 -8.40 8.31 20.15
N LEU A 174 -9.61 8.20 20.70
CA LEU A 174 -9.82 7.98 22.13
C LEU A 174 -9.93 6.50 22.45
N ASP A 175 -10.83 5.78 21.79
CA ASP A 175 -11.03 4.34 21.98
C ASP A 175 -9.90 3.50 21.37
N LYS A 176 -9.11 4.12 20.48
CA LYS A 176 -7.99 3.50 19.76
C LYS A 176 -8.37 2.16 19.13
N LYS A 177 -9.55 2.09 18.51
CA LYS A 177 -10.08 0.89 17.86
C LYS A 177 -9.11 0.31 16.82
N PHE A 178 -8.23 1.14 16.26
CA PHE A 178 -7.19 0.76 15.30
C PHE A 178 -5.79 0.72 15.90
N GLY A 179 -5.69 0.59 17.22
CA GLY A 179 -4.42 0.50 17.93
C GLY A 179 -3.55 1.76 17.74
N ALA A 180 -2.26 1.56 17.48
CA ALA A 180 -1.30 2.65 17.29
C ALA A 180 -1.62 3.55 16.08
N ALA A 181 -2.33 3.04 15.08
CA ALA A 181 -2.78 3.84 13.94
C ALA A 181 -3.75 4.96 14.33
N GLY A 182 -4.45 4.83 15.47
CA GLY A 182 -5.32 5.86 16.04
C GLY A 182 -4.59 6.97 16.79
N ASN A 183 -3.27 6.97 16.89
CA ASN A 183 -2.53 8.05 17.54
C ASN A 183 -2.50 9.33 16.71
N ARG A 184 -2.68 9.22 15.41
CA ARG A 184 -2.79 10.33 14.46
C ARG A 184 -3.98 10.07 13.55
N MET A 185 -4.64 11.14 13.12
CA MET A 185 -5.78 11.08 12.21
C MET A 185 -5.60 12.09 11.08
N VAL A 186 -6.03 11.68 9.88
CA VAL A 186 -6.16 12.57 8.72
C VAL A 186 -7.65 12.82 8.49
N ILE A 187 -8.04 14.08 8.41
CA ILE A 187 -9.38 14.49 7.98
C ILE A 187 -9.28 15.00 6.55
N GLU A 188 -10.10 14.47 5.66
CA GLU A 188 -10.07 14.78 4.23
C GLU A 188 -11.45 15.19 3.72
N GLU A 189 -11.46 15.98 2.66
CA GLU A 189 -12.67 16.19 1.87
C GLU A 189 -13.13 14.86 1.24
N PHE A 190 -14.43 14.71 1.11
CA PHE A 190 -15.02 13.57 0.41
C PHE A 190 -14.99 13.78 -1.09
N MET A 191 -14.18 12.99 -1.79
CA MET A 191 -14.13 13.00 -3.24
C MET A 191 -15.15 12.05 -3.84
N THR A 192 -15.79 12.47 -4.92
CA THR A 192 -16.66 11.64 -5.75
C THR A 192 -16.01 11.33 -7.09
N GLY A 193 -16.34 10.20 -7.69
CA GLY A 193 -15.81 9.81 -8.99
C GLY A 193 -15.62 8.31 -9.14
N ARG A 194 -15.04 7.91 -10.26
CA ARG A 194 -14.66 6.52 -10.53
C ARG A 194 -13.23 6.27 -10.05
N GLU A 195 -13.08 5.24 -9.22
CA GLU A 195 -11.77 4.84 -8.73
C GLU A 195 -11.03 4.02 -9.79
N VAL A 196 -9.77 4.33 -10.02
CA VAL A 196 -8.89 3.58 -10.93
C VAL A 196 -7.55 3.41 -10.25
N SER A 197 -6.99 2.21 -10.32
CA SER A 197 -5.66 1.88 -9.84
C SER A 197 -4.68 1.79 -11.00
N VAL A 198 -3.55 2.46 -10.87
CA VAL A 198 -2.43 2.36 -11.81
C VAL A 198 -1.16 2.06 -11.03
N LEU A 199 -0.64 0.86 -11.23
CA LEU A 199 0.60 0.41 -10.60
C LEU A 199 1.79 0.68 -11.53
N SER A 200 2.97 0.79 -10.96
CA SER A 200 4.20 1.01 -11.73
C SER A 200 5.37 0.25 -11.12
N PHE A 201 6.23 -0.29 -11.97
CA PHE A 201 7.56 -0.73 -11.56
C PHE A 201 8.51 0.46 -11.55
N VAL A 202 9.32 0.56 -10.51
CA VAL A 202 10.28 1.66 -10.31
C VAL A 202 11.61 1.07 -9.85
N ASP A 203 12.73 1.55 -10.42
CA ASP A 203 14.08 1.08 -10.12
C ASP A 203 15.07 2.20 -9.72
N GLY A 204 14.57 3.38 -9.35
CA GLY A 204 15.39 4.54 -9.03
C GLY A 204 15.82 5.36 -10.26
N LYS A 205 15.59 4.90 -11.49
CA LYS A 205 15.91 5.62 -12.75
C LYS A 205 14.76 5.57 -13.76
N THR A 206 13.99 4.52 -13.73
CA THR A 206 12.95 4.23 -14.73
C THR A 206 11.62 3.98 -14.02
N ILE A 207 10.55 4.51 -14.58
CA ILE A 207 9.19 4.14 -14.24
C ILE A 207 8.56 3.37 -15.39
N ARG A 208 7.96 2.21 -15.12
CA ARG A 208 7.19 1.42 -16.08
C ARG A 208 5.77 1.28 -15.57
N ILE A 209 4.88 2.06 -16.17
CA ILE A 209 3.46 2.10 -15.83
C ILE A 209 2.80 0.82 -16.35
N MET A 210 2.06 0.15 -15.49
CA MET A 210 1.27 -1.03 -15.83
C MET A 210 -0.09 -0.62 -16.40
N THR A 211 -0.79 -1.57 -17.00
CA THR A 211 -2.17 -1.39 -17.43
C THR A 211 -3.05 -1.01 -16.23
N SER A 212 -3.93 -0.04 -16.42
CA SER A 212 -4.88 0.37 -15.39
C SER A 212 -5.78 -0.79 -14.95
N ALA A 213 -6.19 -0.77 -13.70
CA ALA A 213 -7.12 -1.74 -13.14
C ALA A 213 -8.18 -1.03 -12.30
N GLN A 214 -9.27 -1.70 -12.05
CA GLN A 214 -10.31 -1.24 -11.14
C GLN A 214 -10.79 -2.41 -10.30
N ASP A 215 -10.97 -2.19 -9.01
CA ASP A 215 -11.57 -3.14 -8.10
C ASP A 215 -12.97 -2.69 -7.64
N HIS A 216 -13.77 -3.65 -7.20
CA HIS A 216 -15.08 -3.43 -6.62
C HIS A 216 -14.97 -3.66 -5.12
N LYS A 217 -14.94 -2.57 -4.35
CA LYS A 217 -14.69 -2.62 -2.90
C LYS A 217 -15.93 -2.84 -2.06
N ARG A 218 -17.10 -2.40 -2.55
CA ARG A 218 -18.34 -2.48 -1.79
C ARG A 218 -18.91 -3.89 -1.80
N ALA A 219 -19.43 -4.31 -0.65
CA ALA A 219 -19.94 -5.68 -0.45
C ALA A 219 -21.29 -5.97 -1.10
N LYS A 220 -22.07 -4.95 -1.44
CA LYS A 220 -23.45 -5.07 -1.94
C LYS A 220 -23.60 -4.47 -3.34
N ASP A 221 -24.66 -4.87 -4.03
CA ASP A 221 -25.04 -4.32 -5.32
C ASP A 221 -25.28 -2.80 -5.25
N GLY A 222 -25.08 -2.11 -6.40
CA GLY A 222 -25.26 -0.68 -6.50
C GLY A 222 -24.17 0.13 -5.76
N ASP A 223 -22.99 -0.45 -5.57
CA ASP A 223 -21.84 0.17 -4.87
C ASP A 223 -22.21 0.58 -3.43
N GLN A 224 -22.88 -0.32 -2.71
CA GLN A 224 -23.35 -0.13 -1.35
C GLN A 224 -22.69 -1.07 -0.34
N GLY A 225 -22.91 -0.78 0.95
CA GLY A 225 -22.39 -1.59 2.04
C GLY A 225 -20.97 -1.21 2.46
N LEU A 226 -20.36 -2.06 3.27
CA LEU A 226 -19.00 -1.85 3.79
C LEU A 226 -17.94 -2.10 2.71
N ASN A 227 -16.82 -1.42 2.81
CA ASN A 227 -15.64 -1.72 2.01
C ASN A 227 -15.08 -3.10 2.38
N THR A 228 -14.65 -3.82 1.36
CA THR A 228 -13.99 -5.13 1.47
C THR A 228 -12.55 -5.01 0.94
N GLY A 229 -11.80 -6.11 0.98
CA GLY A 229 -10.51 -6.23 0.31
C GLY A 229 -10.58 -6.35 -1.22
N GLY A 230 -11.79 -6.25 -1.78
CA GLY A 230 -12.11 -6.39 -3.20
C GLY A 230 -12.99 -7.60 -3.48
N MET A 231 -14.14 -7.37 -4.13
CA MET A 231 -15.10 -8.40 -4.54
C MET A 231 -14.79 -8.94 -5.95
N GLY A 232 -13.94 -8.25 -6.68
CA GLY A 232 -13.48 -8.60 -8.01
C GLY A 232 -12.73 -7.42 -8.64
N THR A 233 -11.96 -7.71 -9.66
CA THR A 233 -11.15 -6.72 -10.37
C THR A 233 -11.24 -6.93 -11.87
N PHE A 234 -11.05 -5.86 -12.62
CA PHE A 234 -10.88 -5.93 -14.07
C PHE A 234 -9.79 -4.99 -14.55
N SER A 235 -9.18 -5.30 -15.68
CA SER A 235 -8.12 -4.56 -16.34
C SER A 235 -8.23 -4.77 -17.86
N PRO A 236 -8.10 -3.72 -18.69
CA PRO A 236 -7.93 -2.31 -18.34
C PRO A 236 -9.24 -1.67 -17.81
N SER A 237 -9.10 -0.57 -17.07
CA SER A 237 -10.26 0.24 -16.68
C SER A 237 -10.70 1.14 -17.85
N PRO A 238 -11.98 1.14 -18.26
CA PRO A 238 -12.47 2.03 -19.31
C PRO A 238 -12.53 3.51 -18.89
N PHE A 239 -12.40 3.77 -17.59
CA PHE A 239 -12.38 5.13 -17.05
C PHE A 239 -10.98 5.76 -17.05
N TYR A 240 -9.94 4.97 -17.30
CA TYR A 240 -8.58 5.46 -17.48
C TYR A 240 -8.37 5.83 -18.95
N THR A 241 -8.90 6.98 -19.35
CA THR A 241 -8.82 7.50 -20.72
C THR A 241 -7.43 8.02 -21.06
N GLU A 242 -7.16 8.27 -22.33
CA GLU A 242 -5.91 8.90 -22.79
C GLU A 242 -5.68 10.29 -22.15
N GLU A 243 -6.76 11.06 -21.91
CA GLU A 243 -6.68 12.35 -21.25
C GLU A 243 -6.25 12.20 -19.78
N VAL A 244 -6.84 11.24 -19.05
CA VAL A 244 -6.46 10.93 -17.66
C VAL A 244 -5.02 10.44 -17.61
N ASP A 245 -4.61 9.54 -18.51
CA ASP A 245 -3.24 9.05 -18.61
C ASP A 245 -2.24 10.18 -18.85
N ALA A 246 -2.55 11.09 -19.79
CA ALA A 246 -1.71 12.27 -20.06
C ALA A 246 -1.59 13.19 -18.85
N PHE A 247 -2.67 13.42 -18.12
CA PHE A 247 -2.66 14.18 -16.87
C PHE A 247 -1.77 13.51 -15.81
N CYS A 248 -1.95 12.20 -15.58
CA CYS A 248 -1.16 11.45 -14.60
C CYS A 248 0.33 11.43 -14.96
N LYS A 249 0.66 11.24 -16.24
CA LYS A 249 2.04 11.29 -16.74
C LYS A 249 2.70 12.66 -16.56
N LYS A 250 1.91 13.73 -16.59
CA LYS A 250 2.42 15.09 -16.43
C LYS A 250 2.56 15.51 -14.97
N TYR A 251 1.59 15.20 -14.13
CA TYR A 251 1.46 15.81 -12.80
C TYR A 251 1.63 14.84 -11.63
N ILE A 252 1.54 13.52 -11.85
CA ILE A 252 1.55 12.54 -10.78
C ILE A 252 2.81 11.68 -10.83
N TYR A 253 3.00 10.89 -11.88
CA TYR A 253 4.04 9.86 -11.89
C TYR A 253 5.46 10.41 -11.80
N PRO A 254 5.89 11.41 -12.63
CA PRO A 254 7.26 11.91 -12.57
C PRO A 254 7.56 12.62 -11.26
N VAL A 255 6.59 13.35 -10.72
CA VAL A 255 6.75 14.09 -9.47
C VAL A 255 6.88 13.11 -8.30
N SER A 256 5.97 12.13 -8.19
CA SER A 256 6.03 11.09 -7.16
C SER A 256 7.36 10.33 -7.23
N TYR A 257 7.76 9.90 -8.42
CA TYR A 257 9.01 9.17 -8.64
C TYR A 257 10.27 9.97 -8.27
N THR A 258 10.37 11.21 -8.73
CA THR A 258 11.55 12.04 -8.48
C THR A 258 11.76 12.28 -6.98
N HIS A 259 10.69 12.47 -6.24
CA HIS A 259 10.75 12.78 -4.82
C HIS A 259 10.87 11.54 -3.93
N LEU A 260 10.32 10.39 -4.35
CA LEU A 260 10.61 9.10 -3.72
C LEU A 260 12.09 8.76 -3.79
N ARG A 261 12.72 8.97 -4.94
CA ARG A 261 14.16 8.77 -5.12
C ARG A 261 15.00 9.62 -4.16
N ALA A 262 14.60 10.86 -3.87
CA ALA A 262 15.31 11.72 -2.92
C ALA A 262 15.30 11.16 -1.49
N HIS A 263 14.28 10.40 -1.11
CA HIS A 263 14.20 9.69 0.16
C HIS A 263 14.97 8.36 0.16
N GLU A 264 15.09 7.68 -0.99
CA GLU A 264 15.87 6.45 -1.12
C GLU A 264 17.39 6.71 -1.19
N THR A 265 17.83 7.85 -1.70
CA THR A 265 19.26 8.16 -1.92
C THR A 265 19.97 8.77 -0.73
N SER A 266 19.31 9.01 0.39
CA SER A 266 19.98 9.48 1.62
C SER A 266 20.77 8.38 2.35
N ALA A 267 20.97 7.22 1.73
CA ALA A 267 21.70 6.07 2.27
C ALA A 267 23.01 5.76 1.51
N HIS A 268 23.64 6.78 0.93
CA HIS A 268 25.02 6.64 0.38
C HIS A 268 25.95 7.67 0.99
#